data_442f1615e062dc9aeafec978c31539c3
#
_entry.id   442f1615e062dc9aeafec978c31539c3
#
_cell.length_a   1.000
_cell.length_b   1.000
_cell.length_c   1.000
_cell.angle_alpha   90.00
_cell.angle_beta   90.00
_cell.angle_gamma   90.00
#
_symmetry.space_group_name_H-M   'P 1'
#
loop_
_entity.id
_entity.type
_entity.pdbx_description
1 polymer ?
#
loop_
_entity_poly.entity_id
_entity_poly.type
_entity_poly.pdbx_seq_one_letter_code
_entity_poly.pdbx_strand_id
1 'polypeptide(L)'
;MKKRINNHQRSTIKKVMNYIRRYWGYLGMSIVLAAVTVALTLYLPVLTGRAVDLILEKGVVDFAGILAILKKMAVIILLTAAAQWIMNACNNKITYNIIRDIRKEAFEKIERLPLKYIDGHSYGEIVSRVIADVDQFADGLLMGFTQFFTGIVTILGTLIFMLTISVKIT
;
A
#
# COMPACT_ATOMS: atom_id res chain seq x y z
N MET A 1 19.52 6.01 29.83
CA MET A 1 18.38 6.62 29.12
C MET A 1 17.99 5.89 27.81
N LYS A 2 18.94 5.47 26.98
CA LYS A 2 18.74 4.74 25.70
C LYS A 2 17.93 3.42 25.80
N LYS A 3 18.05 2.67 26.89
CA LYS A 3 17.38 1.37 27.10
C LYS A 3 15.88 1.49 27.43
N ARG A 4 15.44 2.59 28.04
CA ARG A 4 14.01 2.85 28.33
C ARG A 4 13.23 3.28 27.09
N ILE A 5 13.84 4.02 26.18
CA ILE A 5 13.25 4.44 24.90
C ILE A 5 12.96 3.23 24.01
N ASN A 6 13.92 2.28 23.96
CA ASN A 6 13.80 1.06 23.14
C ASN A 6 12.66 0.12 23.60
N ASN A 7 12.38 0.05 24.90
CA ASN A 7 11.28 -0.76 25.44
C ASN A 7 9.91 -0.12 25.17
N HIS A 8 9.80 1.20 25.19
CA HIS A 8 8.56 1.91 24.90
C HIS A 8 8.20 1.82 23.41
N GLN A 9 9.18 1.99 22.52
CA GLN A 9 9.00 1.81 21.09
C GLN A 9 8.62 0.37 20.73
N ARG A 10 9.24 -0.63 21.34
CA ARG A 10 8.88 -2.05 21.13
C ARG A 10 7.47 -2.38 21.60
N SER A 11 7.00 -1.80 22.70
CA SER A 11 5.62 -2.01 23.17
C SER A 11 4.59 -1.37 22.24
N THR A 12 4.90 -0.20 21.68
CA THR A 12 4.05 0.50 20.72
C THR A 12 3.96 -0.25 19.40
N ILE A 13 5.10 -0.68 18.84
CA ILE A 13 5.14 -1.50 17.63
C ILE A 13 4.37 -2.81 17.81
N LYS A 14 4.53 -3.48 18.97
CA LYS A 14 3.81 -4.72 19.28
C LYS A 14 2.30 -4.51 19.36
N LYS A 15 1.84 -3.38 19.89
CA LYS A 15 0.41 -3.01 19.92
C LYS A 15 -0.13 -2.79 18.51
N VAL A 16 0.56 -1.98 17.70
CA VAL A 16 0.19 -1.73 16.31
C VAL A 16 0.15 -3.04 15.51
N MET A 17 1.16 -3.90 15.69
CA MET A 17 1.19 -5.21 15.05
C MET A 17 0.01 -6.11 15.46
N ASN A 18 -0.46 -6.01 16.70
CA ASN A 18 -1.61 -6.77 17.18
C ASN A 18 -2.94 -6.27 16.56
N TYR A 19 -3.06 -4.96 16.31
CA TYR A 19 -4.20 -4.40 15.56
C TYR A 19 -4.18 -4.87 14.11
N ILE A 20 -3.02 -4.84 13.45
CA ILE A 20 -2.83 -5.29 12.06
C ILE A 20 -3.19 -6.77 11.92
N ARG A 21 -2.78 -7.60 12.87
CA ARG A 21 -3.03 -9.04 12.87
C ARG A 21 -4.51 -9.40 12.82
N ARG A 22 -5.37 -8.56 13.38
CA ARG A 22 -6.83 -8.74 13.32
C ARG A 22 -7.39 -8.60 11.91
N TYR A 23 -6.68 -7.87 11.03
CA TYR A 23 -7.08 -7.59 9.64
C TYR A 23 -6.21 -8.31 8.61
N TRP A 24 -5.56 -9.42 9.01
CA TRP A 24 -4.60 -10.13 8.16
C TRP A 24 -5.17 -10.63 6.84
N GLY A 25 -6.49 -10.94 6.79
CA GLY A 25 -7.17 -11.32 5.55
C GLY A 25 -7.15 -10.21 4.49
N TYR A 26 -7.44 -8.98 4.88
CA TYR A 26 -7.38 -7.81 3.99
C TYR A 26 -5.94 -7.48 3.57
N LEU A 27 -4.99 -7.67 4.48
CA LEU A 27 -3.57 -7.47 4.22
C LEU A 27 -3.05 -8.50 3.19
N GLY A 28 -3.40 -9.77 3.35
CA GLY A 28 -3.08 -10.81 2.37
C GLY A 28 -3.67 -10.52 0.99
N MET A 29 -4.93 -10.09 0.95
CA MET A 29 -5.59 -9.67 -0.30
C MET A 29 -4.87 -8.48 -0.95
N SER A 30 -4.46 -7.49 -0.16
CA SER A 30 -3.71 -6.32 -0.65
C SER A 30 -2.36 -6.72 -1.25
N ILE A 31 -1.63 -7.64 -0.63
CA ILE A 31 -0.33 -8.14 -1.13
C ILE A 31 -0.52 -8.91 -2.45
N VAL A 32 -1.53 -9.77 -2.54
CA VAL A 32 -1.83 -10.50 -3.78
C VAL A 32 -2.19 -9.54 -4.90
N LEU A 33 -3.04 -8.55 -4.62
CA LEU A 33 -3.41 -7.53 -5.60
C LEU A 33 -2.21 -6.68 -6.03
N ALA A 34 -1.31 -6.34 -5.11
CA ALA A 34 -0.06 -5.65 -5.42
C ALA A 34 0.81 -6.49 -6.39
N ALA A 35 0.96 -7.79 -6.14
CA ALA A 35 1.72 -8.68 -7.01
C ALA A 35 1.08 -8.78 -8.42
N VAL A 36 -0.25 -8.90 -8.50
CA VAL A 36 -0.98 -8.90 -9.77
C VAL A 36 -0.78 -7.57 -10.52
N THR A 37 -0.92 -6.44 -9.83
CA THR A 37 -0.75 -5.11 -10.42
C THR A 37 0.66 -4.93 -10.98
N VAL A 38 1.70 -5.33 -10.23
CA VAL A 38 3.10 -5.25 -10.68
C VAL A 38 3.34 -6.15 -11.89
N ALA A 39 2.86 -7.40 -11.86
CA ALA A 39 3.01 -8.32 -12.99
C ALA A 39 2.36 -7.78 -14.26
N LEU A 40 1.14 -7.25 -14.18
CA LEU A 40 0.44 -6.64 -15.31
C LEU A 40 1.17 -5.39 -15.82
N THR A 41 1.68 -4.55 -14.93
CA THR A 41 2.42 -3.33 -15.28
C THR A 41 3.74 -3.66 -15.97
N LEU A 42 4.48 -4.68 -15.51
CA LEU A 42 5.72 -5.11 -16.12
C LEU A 42 5.52 -5.78 -17.49
N TYR A 43 4.32 -6.28 -17.77
CA TYR A 43 4.00 -6.87 -19.07
C TYR A 43 3.75 -5.80 -20.16
N LEU A 44 3.40 -4.57 -19.80
CA LEU A 44 3.14 -3.48 -20.76
C LEU A 44 4.35 -3.14 -21.62
N PRO A 45 5.60 -2.98 -21.09
CA PRO A 45 6.78 -2.73 -21.90
C PRO A 45 7.06 -3.84 -22.94
N VAL A 46 6.78 -5.10 -22.59
CA VAL A 46 6.93 -6.24 -23.51
C VAL A 46 5.95 -6.12 -24.69
N LEU A 47 4.70 -5.75 -24.42
CA LEU A 47 3.73 -5.53 -25.49
C LEU A 47 4.09 -4.33 -26.36
N THR A 48 4.64 -3.29 -25.76
CA THR A 48 5.13 -2.12 -26.50
C THR A 48 6.27 -2.51 -27.44
N GLY A 49 7.23 -3.31 -26.95
CA GLY A 49 8.31 -3.86 -27.80
C GLY A 49 7.77 -4.64 -28.99
N ARG A 50 6.84 -5.56 -28.75
CA ARG A 50 6.19 -6.33 -29.83
C ARG A 50 5.42 -5.46 -30.83
N ALA A 51 4.80 -4.38 -30.38
CA ALA A 51 4.12 -3.45 -31.27
C ALA A 51 5.11 -2.70 -32.16
N VAL A 52 6.28 -2.33 -31.62
CA VAL A 52 7.36 -1.68 -32.39
C VAL A 52 7.95 -2.65 -33.40
N ASP A 53 8.15 -3.92 -33.04
CA ASP A 53 8.68 -4.94 -33.95
C ASP A 53 7.81 -5.10 -35.23
N LEU A 54 6.45 -5.05 -35.04
CA LEU A 54 5.51 -5.11 -36.18
C LEU A 54 5.59 -3.90 -37.14
N ILE A 55 6.14 -2.77 -36.65
CA ILE A 55 6.35 -1.57 -37.49
C ILE A 55 7.68 -1.67 -38.24
N LEU A 56 8.70 -2.28 -37.64
CA LEU A 56 10.08 -2.36 -38.18
C LEU A 56 10.25 -3.51 -39.16
N GLU A 57 9.36 -4.48 -39.22
CA GLU A 57 9.44 -5.64 -40.15
C GLU A 57 9.05 -5.23 -41.55
N LYS A 58 10.10 -4.97 -42.36
CA LYS A 58 10.11 -4.95 -43.85
C LYS A 58 8.95 -4.27 -44.60
N GLY A 59 8.79 -2.96 -44.41
CA GLY A 59 8.11 -2.14 -45.44
C GLY A 59 6.58 -2.27 -45.56
N VAL A 60 5.96 -3.18 -44.81
CA VAL A 60 4.50 -3.36 -44.76
C VAL A 60 4.11 -3.33 -43.30
N VAL A 61 3.45 -2.25 -42.86
CA VAL A 61 2.94 -2.11 -41.50
C VAL A 61 1.72 -3.00 -41.32
N ASP A 62 1.78 -3.97 -40.43
CA ASP A 62 0.61 -4.80 -40.04
C ASP A 62 -0.31 -4.04 -39.08
N PHE A 63 -1.22 -3.24 -39.64
CA PHE A 63 -2.22 -2.51 -38.84
C PHE A 63 -3.14 -3.43 -38.05
N ALA A 64 -3.45 -4.61 -38.53
CA ALA A 64 -4.32 -5.58 -37.85
C ALA A 64 -3.64 -6.14 -36.58
N GLY A 65 -2.34 -6.48 -36.70
CA GLY A 65 -1.53 -6.93 -35.58
C GLY A 65 -1.35 -5.86 -34.52
N ILE A 66 -1.05 -4.61 -34.93
CA ILE A 66 -0.93 -3.46 -34.02
C ILE A 66 -2.25 -3.21 -33.28
N LEU A 67 -3.39 -3.24 -33.97
CA LEU A 67 -4.69 -3.06 -33.35
C LEU A 67 -5.01 -4.15 -32.32
N ALA A 68 -4.60 -5.40 -32.60
CA ALA A 68 -4.76 -6.52 -31.66
C ALA A 68 -3.91 -6.30 -30.39
N ILE A 69 -2.68 -5.81 -30.53
CA ILE A 69 -1.81 -5.48 -29.39
C ILE A 69 -2.40 -4.32 -28.59
N LEU A 70 -2.87 -3.25 -29.23
CA LEU A 70 -3.51 -2.11 -28.56
C LEU A 70 -4.74 -2.53 -27.76
N LYS A 71 -5.58 -3.42 -28.30
CA LYS A 71 -6.72 -3.99 -27.55
C LYS A 71 -6.27 -4.78 -26.33
N LYS A 72 -5.21 -5.60 -26.43
CA LYS A 72 -4.63 -6.32 -25.28
C LYS A 72 -4.09 -5.35 -24.23
N MET A 73 -3.37 -4.31 -24.64
CA MET A 73 -2.87 -3.27 -23.73
C MET A 73 -4.02 -2.56 -23.02
N ALA A 74 -5.09 -2.19 -23.72
CA ALA A 74 -6.25 -1.57 -23.11
C ALA A 74 -6.90 -2.46 -22.03
N VAL A 75 -7.06 -3.75 -22.30
CA VAL A 75 -7.59 -4.71 -21.33
C VAL A 75 -6.68 -4.82 -20.11
N ILE A 76 -5.37 -4.91 -20.29
CA ILE A 76 -4.40 -4.98 -19.20
C ILE A 76 -4.44 -3.72 -18.35
N ILE A 77 -4.52 -2.54 -18.95
CA ILE A 77 -4.64 -1.27 -18.23
C ILE A 77 -5.91 -1.24 -17.39
N LEU A 78 -7.05 -1.66 -17.95
CA LEU A 78 -8.31 -1.72 -17.21
C LEU A 78 -8.26 -2.71 -16.03
N LEU A 79 -7.66 -3.89 -16.24
CA LEU A 79 -7.48 -4.87 -15.17
C LEU A 79 -6.55 -4.34 -14.08
N THR A 80 -5.46 -3.67 -14.46
CA THR A 80 -4.52 -3.04 -13.52
C THR A 80 -5.21 -1.95 -12.71
N ALA A 81 -6.01 -1.09 -13.35
CA ALA A 81 -6.75 -0.03 -12.69
C ALA A 81 -7.78 -0.62 -11.70
N ALA A 82 -8.51 -1.67 -12.10
CA ALA A 82 -9.46 -2.35 -11.22
C ALA A 82 -8.76 -3.00 -10.01
N ALA A 83 -7.64 -3.70 -10.23
CA ALA A 83 -6.85 -4.30 -9.16
C ALA A 83 -6.32 -3.24 -8.18
N GLN A 84 -5.80 -2.12 -8.69
CA GLN A 84 -5.33 -1.00 -7.90
C GLN A 84 -6.45 -0.37 -7.07
N TRP A 85 -7.63 -0.21 -7.66
CA TRP A 85 -8.79 0.34 -6.96
C TRP A 85 -9.24 -0.56 -5.80
N ILE A 86 -9.33 -1.88 -6.04
CA ILE A 86 -9.69 -2.87 -5.00
C ILE A 86 -8.62 -2.88 -3.90
N MET A 87 -7.33 -2.85 -4.25
CA MET A 87 -6.23 -2.79 -3.29
C MET A 87 -6.33 -1.55 -2.40
N ASN A 88 -6.59 -0.38 -2.97
CA ASN A 88 -6.77 0.87 -2.21
C ASN A 88 -8.00 0.79 -1.30
N ALA A 89 -9.11 0.20 -1.75
CA ALA A 89 -10.28 -0.01 -0.91
C ALA A 89 -9.99 -0.93 0.29
N CYS A 90 -9.21 -2.00 0.09
CA CYS A 90 -8.76 -2.87 1.18
C CYS A 90 -7.86 -2.12 2.17
N ASN A 91 -6.88 -1.35 1.69
CA ASN A 91 -5.97 -0.57 2.52
C ASN A 91 -6.72 0.49 3.34
N ASN A 92 -7.67 1.20 2.72
CA ASN A 92 -8.54 2.15 3.40
C ASN A 92 -9.34 1.46 4.51
N LYS A 93 -9.93 0.29 4.24
CA LYS A 93 -10.70 -0.47 5.23
C LYS A 93 -9.86 -0.87 6.44
N ILE A 94 -8.62 -1.32 6.21
CA ILE A 94 -7.68 -1.65 7.28
C ILE A 94 -7.39 -0.41 8.12
N THR A 95 -7.00 0.69 7.48
CA THR A 95 -6.62 1.94 8.14
C THR A 95 -7.76 2.50 8.98
N TYR A 96 -8.96 2.64 8.41
CA TYR A 96 -10.12 3.15 9.14
C TYR A 96 -10.49 2.30 10.37
N ASN A 97 -10.39 0.98 10.27
CA ASN A 97 -10.68 0.11 11.40
C ASN A 97 -9.61 0.24 12.50
N ILE A 98 -8.33 0.34 12.15
CA ILE A 98 -7.24 0.55 13.11
C ILE A 98 -7.43 1.89 13.83
N ILE A 99 -7.74 2.96 13.09
CA ILE A 99 -7.97 4.29 13.64
C ILE A 99 -9.15 4.29 14.61
N ARG A 100 -10.25 3.68 14.22
CA ARG A 100 -11.42 3.54 15.07
C ARG A 100 -11.06 2.85 16.40
N ASP A 101 -10.29 1.77 16.33
CA ASP A 101 -9.90 1.01 17.52
C ASP A 101 -8.93 1.83 18.40
N ILE A 102 -8.00 2.58 17.80
CA ILE A 102 -7.08 3.50 18.51
C ILE A 102 -7.86 4.63 19.18
N ARG A 103 -8.80 5.26 18.47
CA ARG A 103 -9.65 6.32 19.06
C ARG A 103 -10.45 5.81 20.23
N LYS A 104 -11.05 4.62 20.11
CA LYS A 104 -11.79 3.99 21.20
C LYS A 104 -10.89 3.78 22.43
N GLU A 105 -9.69 3.21 22.25
CA GLU A 105 -8.73 3.03 23.35
C GLU A 105 -8.30 4.36 23.98
N ALA A 106 -8.14 5.41 23.17
CA ALA A 106 -7.79 6.74 23.65
C ALA A 106 -8.90 7.34 24.51
N PHE A 107 -10.16 7.26 24.08
CA PHE A 107 -11.30 7.73 24.85
C PHE A 107 -11.47 6.96 26.17
N GLU A 108 -11.40 5.63 26.15
CA GLU A 108 -11.46 4.80 27.37
C GLU A 108 -10.33 5.14 28.35
N LYS A 109 -9.16 5.57 27.87
CA LYS A 109 -8.07 6.04 28.74
C LYS A 109 -8.37 7.40 29.35
N ILE A 110 -8.95 8.33 28.58
CA ILE A 110 -9.31 9.66 29.09
C ILE A 110 -10.34 9.53 30.21
N GLU A 111 -11.34 8.66 30.04
CA GLU A 111 -12.37 8.41 31.09
C GLU A 111 -11.77 7.86 32.39
N ARG A 112 -10.63 7.20 32.34
CA ARG A 112 -9.93 6.65 33.51
C ARG A 112 -8.88 7.58 34.11
N LEU A 113 -8.68 8.78 33.53
CA LEU A 113 -7.70 9.72 34.06
C LEU A 113 -8.20 10.36 35.38
N PRO A 114 -7.30 10.56 36.36
CA PRO A 114 -7.64 11.30 37.58
C PRO A 114 -8.08 12.73 37.23
N LEU A 115 -9.13 13.25 37.90
CA LEU A 115 -9.61 14.62 37.71
C LEU A 115 -8.49 15.66 37.82
N LYS A 116 -7.55 15.47 38.75
CA LYS A 116 -6.36 16.33 38.89
C LYS A 116 -5.54 16.48 37.62
N TYR A 117 -5.51 15.47 36.75
CA TYR A 117 -4.83 15.54 35.48
C TYR A 117 -5.61 16.37 34.46
N ILE A 118 -6.92 16.19 34.45
CA ILE A 118 -7.85 16.90 33.55
C ILE A 118 -7.89 18.39 33.92
N ASP A 119 -7.95 18.73 35.22
CA ASP A 119 -7.95 20.11 35.70
C ASP A 119 -6.63 20.86 35.40
N GLY A 120 -5.50 20.13 35.26
CA GLY A 120 -4.20 20.69 34.97
C GLY A 120 -3.89 20.86 33.47
N HIS A 121 -4.79 20.42 32.58
CA HIS A 121 -4.57 20.49 31.12
C HIS A 121 -5.78 21.12 30.44
N SER A 122 -5.55 21.89 29.38
CA SER A 122 -6.63 22.43 28.57
C SER A 122 -7.42 21.29 27.92
N TYR A 123 -8.74 21.29 28.08
CA TYR A 123 -9.62 20.33 27.42
C TYR A 123 -9.41 20.30 25.90
N GLY A 124 -9.19 21.48 25.29
CA GLY A 124 -8.90 21.61 23.86
C GLY A 124 -7.59 20.92 23.45
N GLU A 125 -6.54 20.95 24.31
CA GLU A 125 -5.28 20.24 24.04
C GLU A 125 -5.47 18.73 24.05
N ILE A 126 -6.20 18.19 25.01
CA ILE A 126 -6.46 16.74 25.10
C ILE A 126 -7.25 16.28 23.88
N VAL A 127 -8.31 16.99 23.52
CA VAL A 127 -9.16 16.66 22.35
C VAL A 127 -8.38 16.81 21.05
N SER A 128 -7.61 17.88 20.89
CA SER A 128 -6.77 18.10 19.71
C SER A 128 -5.75 16.98 19.49
N ARG A 129 -5.10 16.52 20.55
CA ARG A 129 -4.16 15.38 20.45
C ARG A 129 -4.87 14.09 20.04
N VAL A 130 -6.03 13.79 20.59
CA VAL A 130 -6.79 12.57 20.26
C VAL A 130 -7.32 12.61 18.82
N ILE A 131 -7.62 13.79 18.29
CA ILE A 131 -8.12 13.93 16.92
C ILE A 131 -6.94 14.08 15.94
N ALA A 132 -6.13 15.12 16.10
CA ALA A 132 -5.11 15.47 15.12
C ALA A 132 -3.96 14.45 15.05
N ASP A 133 -3.45 13.97 16.19
CA ASP A 133 -2.34 13.01 16.20
C ASP A 133 -2.78 11.64 15.65
N VAL A 134 -4.04 11.24 15.93
CA VAL A 134 -4.59 10.00 15.38
C VAL A 134 -4.86 10.11 13.88
N ASP A 135 -5.30 11.27 13.38
CA ASP A 135 -5.50 11.49 11.94
C ASP A 135 -4.15 11.50 11.21
N GLN A 136 -3.14 12.17 11.75
CA GLN A 136 -1.78 12.14 11.19
C GLN A 136 -1.19 10.73 11.16
N PHE A 137 -1.45 9.94 12.21
CA PHE A 137 -1.07 8.52 12.24
C PHE A 137 -1.83 7.70 11.18
N ALA A 138 -3.09 8.04 10.94
CA ALA A 138 -3.93 7.46 9.92
C ALA A 138 -3.35 7.63 8.52
N ASP A 139 -3.02 8.87 8.18
CA ASP A 139 -2.44 9.22 6.88
C ASP A 139 -1.09 8.52 6.68
N GLY A 140 -0.26 8.50 7.74
CA GLY A 140 1.02 7.77 7.73
C GLY A 140 0.85 6.26 7.52
N LEU A 141 -0.14 5.63 8.14
CA LEU A 141 -0.45 4.22 7.94
C LEU A 141 -0.94 3.95 6.52
N LEU A 142 -1.87 4.77 6.02
CA LEU A 142 -2.46 4.59 4.68
C LEU A 142 -1.39 4.69 3.59
N MET A 143 -0.58 5.74 3.63
CA MET A 143 0.54 5.92 2.71
C MET A 143 1.60 4.84 2.90
N GLY A 144 1.96 4.55 4.16
CA GLY A 144 2.97 3.56 4.50
C GLY A 144 2.62 2.17 4.01
N PHE A 145 1.41 1.69 4.22
CA PHE A 145 0.99 0.37 3.75
C PHE A 145 1.01 0.28 2.23
N THR A 146 0.41 1.26 1.55
CA THR A 146 0.35 1.23 0.09
C THR A 146 1.74 1.28 -0.54
N GLN A 147 2.59 2.21 -0.11
CA GLN A 147 3.93 2.37 -0.68
C GLN A 147 4.89 1.25 -0.30
N PHE A 148 4.83 0.76 0.93
CA PHE A 148 5.73 -0.29 1.41
C PHE A 148 5.48 -1.60 0.68
N PHE A 149 4.23 -2.06 0.60
CA PHE A 149 3.92 -3.32 -0.06
C PHE A 149 4.10 -3.23 -1.57
N THR A 150 3.60 -2.18 -2.20
CA THR A 150 3.79 -1.98 -3.64
C THR A 150 5.27 -1.82 -3.98
N GLY A 151 6.03 -1.06 -3.19
CA GLY A 151 7.46 -0.85 -3.40
C GLY A 151 8.28 -2.14 -3.31
N ILE A 152 8.08 -2.96 -2.27
CA ILE A 152 8.78 -4.25 -2.14
C ILE A 152 8.43 -5.19 -3.29
N VAL A 153 7.13 -5.33 -3.60
CA VAL A 153 6.68 -6.21 -4.68
C VAL A 153 7.19 -5.72 -6.03
N THR A 154 7.24 -4.41 -6.26
CA THR A 154 7.79 -3.83 -7.49
C THR A 154 9.27 -4.13 -7.62
N ILE A 155 10.07 -3.89 -6.59
CA ILE A 155 11.52 -4.15 -6.62
C ILE A 155 11.80 -5.63 -6.90
N LEU A 156 11.17 -6.52 -6.12
CA LEU A 156 11.35 -7.97 -6.28
C LEU A 156 10.84 -8.45 -7.64
N GLY A 157 9.66 -7.99 -8.07
CA GLY A 157 9.05 -8.34 -9.34
C GLY A 157 9.90 -7.87 -10.52
N THR A 158 10.43 -6.65 -10.47
CA THR A 158 11.30 -6.11 -11.51
C THR A 158 12.60 -6.88 -11.59
N LEU A 159 13.24 -7.19 -10.46
CA LEU A 159 14.47 -8.01 -10.44
C LEU A 159 14.24 -9.39 -11.03
N ILE A 160 13.19 -10.10 -10.63
CA ILE A 160 12.83 -11.40 -11.17
C ILE A 160 12.57 -11.29 -12.69
N PHE A 161 11.83 -10.28 -13.11
CA PHE A 161 11.49 -10.06 -14.50
C PHE A 161 12.74 -9.76 -15.36
N MET A 162 13.66 -8.93 -14.87
CA MET A 162 14.95 -8.66 -15.55
C MET A 162 15.79 -9.92 -15.69
N LEU A 163 15.88 -10.74 -14.63
CA LEU A 163 16.59 -12.02 -14.68
C LEU A 163 16.00 -13.00 -15.70
N THR A 164 14.69 -12.98 -15.93
CA THR A 164 14.04 -13.85 -16.93
C THR A 164 14.27 -13.39 -18.36
N ILE A 165 14.48 -12.08 -18.58
CA ILE A 165 14.72 -11.53 -19.94
C ILE A 165 16.20 -11.63 -20.31
N SER A 166 17.12 -11.26 -19.47
CA SER A 166 18.55 -11.34 -19.74
C SER A 166 19.39 -11.32 -18.46
N VAL A 167 20.00 -12.47 -18.16
CA VAL A 167 20.95 -12.62 -17.04
C VAL A 167 22.24 -11.78 -17.27
N LYS A 168 22.56 -11.40 -18.50
CA LYS A 168 23.75 -10.60 -18.83
C LYS A 168 23.58 -9.10 -18.62
N ILE A 169 22.35 -8.61 -18.54
CA ILE A 169 22.04 -7.16 -18.43
C ILE A 169 21.67 -6.78 -16.99
N THR A 170 21.33 -7.77 -16.17
CA THR A 170 21.01 -7.61 -14.75
C THR A 170 22.24 -7.70 -13.89
#